data_68dd9a1f36de8ffe13d0f2fa50f80680
#
_entry.id   68dd9a1f36de8ffe13d0f2fa50f80680
#
_cell.length_a   1.000
_cell.length_b   1.000
_cell.length_c   1.000
_cell.angle_alpha   90.00
_cell.angle_beta   90.00
_cell.angle_gamma   90.00
#
_symmetry.space_group_name_H-M   'P 1'
#
loop_
_entity.id
_entity.type
_entity.pdbx_description
1 polymer ?
#
loop_
_entity_poly.entity_id
_entity_poly.type
_entity_poly.pdbx_seq_one_letter_code
_entity_poly.pdbx_strand_id
1 'polypeptide(L)'
;MVPHLVTALTGPINELEQRVLDSMPAIERWFRLEWMEHTPPFYSAVDIRNAGFKLAPVDTNLFPGGWNNLTKEMLPLAVQAAQAAIEKICPEARNLLVIPENHSKNTFYLANVAQLVRIFHMAGLNVRVGSIDPAIKSPKKIELPNGDTVTLEPVVRSKRRLGLKNFDPCTILLNNELSAGTPGILEDLHEQYLLPPLHAGWSVRRKSNHLHSYEELSKRFGKLLGIDPWLINPIYARAEGVDVAEGRGIDVLTSHVDAVLTKVRRKYKEYGINEKPFVVVKGGHSGSGSPGVITVRDAKDVETLIGKSRTSTSSAAKTGAGRDLREPTELIVQEGVLTNERVHNGVAEPVVYMMDRYVVGGFYRVHAERAADENLKLPDASFVPLAFSESAHMPQPGAKPGASAPNRFYMYGVVGRLAMVAASYEMEATDPDAEIYE
;
A
#
# COMPACT_ATOMS: atom_id res chain seq x y z
N MET A 1 -4.44 25.62 1.48
CA MET A 1 -5.70 25.58 2.27
C MET A 1 -5.90 24.13 2.68
N VAL A 2 -5.83 23.83 3.95
CA VAL A 2 -6.05 22.47 4.47
C VAL A 2 -7.51 22.11 4.22
N PRO A 3 -7.81 20.95 3.60
CA PRO A 3 -9.20 20.53 3.41
C PRO A 3 -9.89 20.46 4.78
N HIS A 4 -11.13 20.95 4.84
CA HIS A 4 -11.91 20.89 6.07
C HIS A 4 -12.25 19.43 6.35
N LEU A 5 -11.50 18.82 7.27
CA LEU A 5 -11.73 17.46 7.72
C LEU A 5 -12.83 17.49 8.78
N VAL A 6 -13.96 16.89 8.48
CA VAL A 6 -14.98 16.62 9.49
C VAL A 6 -14.74 15.22 10.02
N THR A 7 -13.95 15.12 11.08
CA THR A 7 -13.80 13.88 11.86
C THR A 7 -14.58 13.99 13.16
N ALA A 8 -14.96 12.85 13.74
CA ALA A 8 -15.51 12.85 15.08
C ALA A 8 -14.50 13.49 16.04
N LEU A 9 -14.82 14.67 16.58
CA LEU A 9 -13.98 15.41 17.53
C LEU A 9 -14.04 14.82 18.94
N THR A 10 -14.83 13.76 19.13
CA THR A 10 -15.05 13.10 20.43
C THR A 10 -15.07 11.59 20.21
N GLY A 11 -14.56 10.84 21.19
CA GLY A 11 -14.63 9.38 21.18
C GLY A 11 -13.26 8.70 21.25
N PRO A 12 -13.23 7.36 21.16
CA PRO A 12 -12.04 6.53 21.39
C PRO A 12 -10.84 6.86 20.51
N ILE A 13 -11.07 7.39 19.30
CA ILE A 13 -9.97 7.77 18.39
C ILE A 13 -9.16 8.95 18.96
N ASN A 14 -9.78 9.88 19.68
CA ASN A 14 -9.05 11.00 20.27
C ASN A 14 -8.22 10.55 21.48
N GLU A 15 -8.70 9.56 22.22
CA GLU A 15 -7.93 8.94 23.32
C GLU A 15 -6.72 8.18 22.75
N LEU A 16 -6.91 7.45 21.66
CA LEU A 16 -5.83 6.78 20.94
C LEU A 16 -4.81 7.79 20.41
N GLU A 17 -5.27 8.87 19.79
CA GLU A 17 -4.41 9.95 19.26
C GLU A 17 -3.61 10.59 20.41
N GLN A 18 -4.25 10.94 21.51
CA GLN A 18 -3.57 11.51 22.69
C GLN A 18 -2.51 10.54 23.22
N ARG A 19 -2.84 9.26 23.33
CA ARG A 19 -1.89 8.23 23.78
C ARG A 19 -0.67 8.13 22.86
N VAL A 20 -0.88 8.18 21.54
CA VAL A 20 0.19 8.17 20.54
C VAL A 20 1.08 9.42 20.69
N LEU A 21 0.49 10.59 20.87
CA LEU A 21 1.22 11.84 21.03
C LEU A 21 2.02 11.92 22.32
N ASP A 22 1.42 11.52 23.45
CA ASP A 22 2.10 11.48 24.75
C ASP A 22 3.28 10.48 24.75
N SER A 23 3.18 9.45 23.91
CA SER A 23 4.20 8.40 23.78
C SER A 23 5.22 8.67 22.66
N MET A 24 5.17 9.83 21.98
CA MET A 24 6.01 10.14 20.82
C MET A 24 7.51 9.82 21.03
N PRO A 25 8.16 10.20 22.14
CA PRO A 25 9.59 9.88 22.33
C PRO A 25 9.87 8.36 22.37
N ALA A 26 8.96 7.59 22.98
CA ALA A 26 9.06 6.13 23.04
C ALA A 26 8.83 5.49 21.68
N ILE A 27 7.86 6.01 20.92
CA ILE A 27 7.55 5.57 19.55
C ILE A 27 8.74 5.81 18.63
N GLU A 28 9.34 7.00 18.65
CA GLU A 28 10.48 7.33 17.79
C GLU A 28 11.71 6.50 18.14
N ARG A 29 11.93 6.23 19.45
CA ARG A 29 12.99 5.32 19.89
C ARG A 29 12.73 3.90 19.39
N TRP A 30 11.49 3.41 19.49
CA TRP A 30 11.11 2.06 19.07
C TRP A 30 11.34 1.87 17.57
N PHE A 31 10.86 2.78 16.73
CA PHE A 31 11.10 2.70 15.28
C PHE A 31 12.59 2.76 14.94
N ARG A 32 13.37 3.60 15.63
CA ARG A 32 14.81 3.66 15.41
C ARG A 32 15.49 2.32 15.66
N LEU A 33 15.07 1.59 16.70
CA LEU A 33 15.62 0.27 17.02
C LEU A 33 15.19 -0.76 15.97
N GLU A 34 13.93 -0.79 15.56
CA GLU A 34 13.47 -1.69 14.49
C GLU A 34 14.27 -1.45 13.18
N TRP A 35 14.50 -0.18 12.83
CA TRP A 35 15.28 0.16 11.62
C TRP A 35 16.80 -0.08 11.72
N MET A 36 17.32 -0.40 12.90
CA MET A 36 18.70 -0.86 13.06
C MET A 36 18.84 -2.35 12.74
N GLU A 37 17.81 -3.11 12.95
CA GLU A 37 17.77 -4.57 12.80
C GLU A 37 17.16 -5.01 11.46
N HIS A 38 16.22 -4.23 10.93
CA HIS A 38 15.42 -4.58 9.76
C HIS A 38 15.56 -3.54 8.65
N THR A 39 15.74 -4.01 7.42
CA THR A 39 15.83 -3.14 6.25
C THR A 39 14.44 -2.86 5.69
N PRO A 40 13.99 -1.59 5.63
CA PRO A 40 12.70 -1.27 5.04
C PRO A 40 12.70 -1.55 3.53
N PRO A 41 11.57 -1.96 2.95
CA PRO A 41 11.37 -1.91 1.51
C PRO A 41 11.68 -0.52 0.97
N PHE A 42 12.09 -0.43 -0.29
CA PHE A 42 12.54 0.83 -0.87
C PHE A 42 11.48 1.94 -0.77
N TYR A 43 10.21 1.60 -1.01
CA TYR A 43 9.08 2.51 -0.88
C TYR A 43 7.77 1.74 -0.64
N SER A 44 6.75 2.43 -0.18
CA SER A 44 5.40 1.87 -0.04
C SER A 44 4.32 2.95 -0.06
N ALA A 45 3.08 2.51 -0.29
CA ALA A 45 1.87 3.25 0.03
C ALA A 45 0.98 2.39 0.93
N VAL A 46 0.44 3.00 1.98
CA VAL A 46 -0.42 2.34 2.95
C VAL A 46 -1.77 3.01 2.96
N ASP A 47 -2.80 2.26 2.59
CA ASP A 47 -4.20 2.67 2.68
C ASP A 47 -4.66 2.48 4.13
N ILE A 48 -5.15 3.54 4.76
CA ILE A 48 -5.52 3.54 6.18
C ILE A 48 -7.00 3.89 6.31
N ARG A 49 -7.69 3.29 7.28
CA ARG A 49 -9.05 3.67 7.64
C ARG A 49 -9.17 4.07 9.08
N ASN A 50 -9.90 5.15 9.31
CA ASN A 50 -10.23 5.70 10.61
C ASN A 50 -11.73 5.52 10.86
N ALA A 51 -12.07 4.54 11.69
CA ALA A 51 -13.46 4.24 12.06
C ALA A 51 -14.02 5.13 13.19
N GLY A 52 -13.25 6.10 13.70
CA GLY A 52 -13.64 6.90 14.86
C GLY A 52 -13.39 6.20 16.21
N PHE A 53 -13.14 4.91 16.21
CA PHE A 53 -12.80 4.12 17.38
C PHE A 53 -11.54 3.26 17.17
N LYS A 54 -11.08 3.14 15.96
CA LYS A 54 -9.89 2.39 15.57
C LYS A 54 -9.27 3.01 14.31
N LEU A 55 -7.95 2.87 14.20
CA LEU A 55 -7.17 3.30 13.04
C LEU A 55 -6.34 2.12 12.55
N ALA A 56 -6.59 1.61 11.36
CA ALA A 56 -5.91 0.41 10.88
C ALA A 56 -5.53 0.51 9.40
N PRO A 57 -4.39 -0.09 8.99
CA PRO A 57 -4.06 -0.26 7.58
C PRO A 57 -5.00 -1.31 6.98
N VAL A 58 -5.45 -1.06 5.77
CA VAL A 58 -6.32 -1.98 5.03
C VAL A 58 -5.64 -2.57 3.81
N ASP A 59 -4.60 -1.92 3.31
CA ASP A 59 -3.74 -2.44 2.25
C ASP A 59 -2.34 -1.81 2.34
N THR A 60 -1.29 -2.57 1.95
CA THR A 60 0.09 -2.10 1.89
C THR A 60 0.70 -2.51 0.56
N ASN A 61 0.99 -1.51 -0.27
CA ASN A 61 1.55 -1.70 -1.61
C ASN A 61 3.04 -1.35 -1.62
N LEU A 62 3.88 -2.27 -2.12
CA LEU A 62 5.33 -2.09 -2.25
C LEU A 62 5.76 -1.60 -3.65
N PHE A 63 4.82 -1.40 -4.57
CA PHE A 63 5.02 -0.81 -5.90
C PHE A 63 4.03 0.35 -6.11
N PRO A 64 4.06 1.38 -5.25
CA PRO A 64 3.02 2.37 -5.22
C PRO A 64 2.98 3.23 -6.49
N GLY A 65 1.77 3.35 -7.04
CA GLY A 65 1.42 4.38 -8.01
C GLY A 65 0.94 5.66 -7.31
N GLY A 66 0.63 6.71 -8.09
CA GLY A 66 0.02 7.92 -7.54
C GLY A 66 0.97 8.95 -6.95
N TRP A 67 2.28 8.84 -7.19
CA TRP A 67 3.29 9.82 -6.76
C TRP A 67 3.03 11.24 -7.29
N ASN A 68 2.33 11.36 -8.40
CA ASN A 68 1.88 12.63 -8.97
C ASN A 68 0.83 13.37 -8.11
N ASN A 69 0.26 12.72 -7.10
CA ASN A 69 -0.66 13.33 -6.12
C ASN A 69 0.08 14.00 -4.94
N LEU A 70 1.40 13.81 -4.82
CA LEU A 70 2.19 14.54 -3.83
C LEU A 70 2.31 16.02 -4.21
N THR A 71 2.16 16.89 -3.22
CA THR A 71 2.27 18.34 -3.43
C THR A 71 3.73 18.78 -3.53
N LYS A 72 3.93 20.03 -3.97
CA LYS A 72 5.27 20.63 -4.03
C LYS A 72 5.94 20.73 -2.65
N GLU A 73 5.16 20.90 -1.59
CA GLU A 73 5.61 20.97 -0.21
C GLU A 73 6.12 19.62 0.31
N MET A 74 5.62 18.50 -0.24
CA MET A 74 6.03 17.15 0.11
C MET A 74 7.30 16.71 -0.63
N LEU A 75 7.61 17.32 -1.80
CA LEU A 75 8.73 16.90 -2.63
C LEU A 75 10.10 16.97 -1.94
N PRO A 76 10.44 18.00 -1.14
CA PRO A 76 11.75 18.05 -0.47
C PRO A 76 12.00 16.84 0.42
N LEU A 77 10.99 16.36 1.15
CA LEU A 77 11.11 15.14 1.97
C LEU A 77 11.26 13.88 1.11
N ALA A 78 10.49 13.77 0.03
CA ALA A 78 10.62 12.65 -0.90
C ALA A 78 12.02 12.59 -1.53
N VAL A 79 12.58 13.75 -1.89
CA VAL A 79 13.94 13.87 -2.43
C VAL A 79 15.00 13.46 -1.40
N GLN A 80 14.91 13.97 -0.16
CA GLN A 80 15.83 13.59 0.92
C GLN A 80 15.76 12.10 1.25
N ALA A 81 14.54 11.54 1.30
CA ALA A 81 14.35 10.12 1.52
C ALA A 81 14.93 9.27 0.37
N ALA A 82 14.75 9.70 -0.88
CA ALA A 82 15.34 9.07 -2.05
C ALA A 82 16.87 9.06 -2.00
N GLN A 83 17.49 10.20 -1.63
CA GLN A 83 18.94 10.28 -1.45
C GLN A 83 19.41 9.30 -0.37
N ALA A 84 18.81 9.32 0.82
CA ALA A 84 19.18 8.45 1.92
C ALA A 84 19.02 6.94 1.55
N ALA A 85 17.94 6.58 0.84
CA ALA A 85 17.71 5.21 0.41
C ALA A 85 18.75 4.74 -0.62
N ILE A 86 19.08 5.56 -1.60
CA ILE A 86 20.06 5.21 -2.63
C ILE A 86 21.48 5.17 -2.06
N GLU A 87 21.88 6.14 -1.23
CA GLU A 87 23.18 6.16 -0.58
C GLU A 87 23.44 4.90 0.27
N LYS A 88 22.38 4.40 0.92
CA LYS A 88 22.48 3.18 1.73
C LYS A 88 22.70 1.93 0.86
N ILE A 89 22.13 1.88 -0.34
CA ILE A 89 22.16 0.71 -1.22
C ILE A 89 23.37 0.73 -2.15
N CYS A 90 23.60 1.86 -2.78
CA CYS A 90 24.69 2.07 -3.75
C CYS A 90 25.18 3.53 -3.64
N PRO A 91 26.13 3.84 -2.72
CA PRO A 91 26.62 5.21 -2.47
C PRO A 91 27.18 5.91 -3.71
N GLU A 92 27.70 5.13 -4.65
CA GLU A 92 28.29 5.65 -5.90
C GLU A 92 27.27 5.71 -7.05
N ALA A 93 25.99 5.49 -6.78
CA ALA A 93 24.95 5.48 -7.81
C ALA A 93 24.89 6.82 -8.56
N ARG A 94 25.05 6.73 -9.87
CA ARG A 94 24.84 7.86 -10.79
C ARG A 94 23.62 7.65 -11.67
N ASN A 95 23.37 6.41 -12.06
CA ASN A 95 22.33 6.01 -12.97
C ASN A 95 21.27 5.17 -12.28
N LEU A 96 20.01 5.54 -12.45
CA LEU A 96 18.84 4.79 -11.99
C LEU A 96 17.96 4.43 -13.18
N LEU A 97 17.67 3.15 -13.34
CA LEU A 97 16.71 2.67 -14.33
C LEU A 97 15.35 2.45 -13.68
N VAL A 98 14.32 3.15 -14.13
CA VAL A 98 12.93 2.90 -13.68
C VAL A 98 12.25 1.98 -14.69
N ILE A 99 11.67 0.89 -14.22
CA ILE A 99 10.87 -0.04 -15.01
C ILE A 99 9.41 0.03 -14.56
N PRO A 100 8.55 0.69 -15.36
CA PRO A 100 7.13 0.82 -15.06
C PRO A 100 6.33 -0.40 -15.54
N GLU A 101 5.02 -0.42 -15.22
CA GLU A 101 4.03 -1.29 -15.84
C GLU A 101 3.94 -1.09 -17.35
N ASN A 102 3.51 -2.12 -18.07
CA ASN A 102 3.31 -2.07 -19.51
C ASN A 102 2.03 -1.30 -19.90
N HIS A 103 1.82 -0.13 -19.30
CA HIS A 103 0.64 0.72 -19.49
C HIS A 103 0.92 1.97 -20.31
N SER A 104 1.57 1.83 -21.45
CA SER A 104 2.02 2.94 -22.31
C SER A 104 0.89 3.86 -22.83
N LYS A 105 -0.37 3.45 -22.72
CA LYS A 105 -1.56 4.24 -23.09
C LYS A 105 -2.23 4.94 -21.89
N ASN A 106 -1.87 4.60 -20.65
CA ASN A 106 -2.45 5.16 -19.45
C ASN A 106 -1.66 6.40 -19.01
N THR A 107 -2.07 7.57 -19.49
CA THR A 107 -1.39 8.84 -19.20
C THR A 107 -1.44 9.22 -17.71
N PHE A 108 -2.47 8.80 -16.97
CA PHE A 108 -2.53 9.00 -15.53
C PHE A 108 -1.43 8.22 -14.81
N TYR A 109 -1.25 6.96 -15.17
CA TYR A 109 -0.16 6.15 -14.63
C TYR A 109 1.23 6.68 -15.04
N LEU A 110 1.37 7.14 -16.28
CA LEU A 110 2.63 7.72 -16.75
C LEU A 110 2.97 9.05 -16.05
N ALA A 111 1.97 9.82 -15.60
CA ALA A 111 2.21 10.99 -14.76
C ALA A 111 2.85 10.61 -13.41
N ASN A 112 2.46 9.47 -12.84
CA ASN A 112 3.12 8.88 -11.68
C ASN A 112 4.60 8.57 -11.97
N VAL A 113 4.89 7.93 -13.10
CA VAL A 113 6.27 7.62 -13.52
C VAL A 113 7.09 8.89 -13.71
N ALA A 114 6.51 9.92 -14.36
CA ALA A 114 7.16 11.22 -14.53
C ALA A 114 7.54 11.86 -13.19
N GLN A 115 6.65 11.76 -12.20
CA GLN A 115 6.92 12.31 -10.87
C GLN A 115 8.02 11.54 -10.14
N LEU A 116 8.05 10.21 -10.23
CA LEU A 116 9.15 9.41 -9.69
C LEU A 116 10.49 9.79 -10.34
N VAL A 117 10.54 9.88 -11.66
CA VAL A 117 11.73 10.33 -12.40
C VAL A 117 12.19 11.70 -11.89
N ARG A 118 11.26 12.65 -11.70
CA ARG A 118 11.55 13.98 -11.18
C ARG A 118 12.14 13.95 -9.78
N ILE A 119 11.57 13.16 -8.86
CA ILE A 119 12.08 13.00 -7.48
C ILE A 119 13.54 12.52 -7.51
N PHE A 120 13.83 11.49 -8.29
CA PHE A 120 15.19 10.92 -8.36
C PHE A 120 16.17 11.83 -9.12
N HIS A 121 15.74 12.58 -10.12
CA HIS A 121 16.57 13.64 -10.72
C HIS A 121 16.94 14.72 -9.71
N MET A 122 15.97 15.16 -8.92
CA MET A 122 16.23 16.14 -7.85
C MET A 122 17.13 15.56 -6.75
N ALA A 123 17.13 14.25 -6.55
CA ALA A 123 18.04 13.53 -5.68
C ALA A 123 19.47 13.36 -6.26
N GLY A 124 19.75 13.91 -7.45
CA GLY A 124 21.08 13.92 -8.06
C GLY A 124 21.37 12.73 -8.99
N LEU A 125 20.38 11.92 -9.34
CA LEU A 125 20.55 10.76 -10.21
C LEU A 125 20.24 11.08 -11.66
N ASN A 126 20.96 10.43 -12.57
CA ASN A 126 20.60 10.35 -13.97
C ASN A 126 19.58 9.21 -14.16
N VAL A 127 18.32 9.55 -14.42
CA VAL A 127 17.20 8.61 -14.43
C VAL A 127 16.69 8.40 -15.84
N ARG A 128 16.57 7.14 -16.26
CA ARG A 128 15.92 6.79 -17.52
C ARG A 128 14.84 5.74 -17.29
N VAL A 129 13.86 5.69 -18.17
CA VAL A 129 12.71 4.77 -18.06
C VAL A 129 12.83 3.67 -19.09
N GLY A 130 12.97 2.44 -18.62
CA GLY A 130 13.05 1.25 -19.45
C GLY A 130 11.69 0.56 -19.59
N SER A 131 11.43 0.01 -20.76
CA SER A 131 10.25 -0.81 -21.00
C SER A 131 10.63 -2.25 -21.30
N ILE A 132 9.99 -3.18 -20.58
CA ILE A 132 10.06 -4.63 -20.83
C ILE A 132 8.98 -5.09 -21.82
N ASP A 133 8.13 -4.17 -22.34
CA ASP A 133 7.14 -4.47 -23.35
C ASP A 133 7.85 -4.77 -24.69
N PRO A 134 7.72 -5.99 -25.25
CA PRO A 134 8.36 -6.37 -26.50
C PRO A 134 7.85 -5.57 -27.71
N ALA A 135 6.74 -4.86 -27.57
CA ALA A 135 6.23 -3.98 -28.62
C ALA A 135 7.04 -2.68 -28.75
N ILE A 136 7.79 -2.29 -27.70
CA ILE A 136 8.64 -1.09 -27.71
C ILE A 136 10.05 -1.47 -28.18
N LYS A 137 10.32 -1.27 -29.48
CA LYS A 137 11.61 -1.62 -30.11
C LYS A 137 12.57 -0.43 -30.27
N SER A 138 12.08 0.78 -30.06
CA SER A 138 12.85 2.04 -30.14
C SER A 138 12.32 3.02 -29.11
N PRO A 139 13.08 4.05 -28.70
CA PRO A 139 12.62 5.05 -27.77
C PRO A 139 11.29 5.67 -28.21
N LYS A 140 10.30 5.64 -27.32
CA LYS A 140 8.96 6.16 -27.55
C LYS A 140 8.69 7.30 -26.58
N LYS A 141 8.63 8.52 -27.09
CA LYS A 141 8.26 9.71 -26.33
C LYS A 141 6.73 9.80 -26.23
N ILE A 142 6.23 10.00 -25.01
CA ILE A 142 4.80 10.13 -24.72
C ILE A 142 4.60 11.47 -24.00
N GLU A 143 3.75 12.30 -24.56
CA GLU A 143 3.34 13.57 -23.96
C GLU A 143 2.17 13.35 -23.02
N LEU A 144 2.22 13.99 -21.84
CA LEU A 144 1.21 13.89 -20.81
C LEU A 144 0.29 15.12 -20.83
N PRO A 145 -0.95 15.00 -20.34
CA PRO A 145 -1.91 16.11 -20.34
C PRO A 145 -1.44 17.37 -19.57
N ASN A 146 -0.54 17.20 -18.62
CA ASN A 146 0.05 18.29 -17.82
C ASN A 146 1.27 18.95 -18.49
N GLY A 147 1.63 18.55 -19.71
CA GLY A 147 2.78 19.05 -20.47
C GLY A 147 4.11 18.32 -20.19
N ASP A 148 4.15 17.42 -19.22
CA ASP A 148 5.31 16.57 -18.97
C ASP A 148 5.48 15.54 -20.09
N THR A 149 6.66 14.92 -20.17
CA THR A 149 6.94 13.85 -21.12
C THR A 149 7.62 12.68 -20.44
N VAL A 150 7.26 11.46 -20.87
CA VAL A 150 7.96 10.24 -20.51
C VAL A 150 8.49 9.58 -21.76
N THR A 151 9.76 9.22 -21.75
CA THR A 151 10.38 8.44 -22.85
C THR A 151 10.58 7.01 -22.36
N LEU A 152 9.85 6.08 -22.97
CA LEU A 152 10.02 4.65 -22.74
C LEU A 152 11.07 4.11 -23.71
N GLU A 153 12.10 3.46 -23.17
CA GLU A 153 13.20 2.91 -23.97
C GLU A 153 13.25 1.38 -23.85
N PRO A 154 13.51 0.65 -24.93
CA PRO A 154 13.63 -0.81 -24.83
C PRO A 154 14.82 -1.18 -23.95
N VAL A 155 14.59 -2.07 -22.97
CA VAL A 155 15.66 -2.57 -22.12
C VAL A 155 16.60 -3.49 -22.91
N VAL A 156 17.87 -3.46 -22.53
CA VAL A 156 18.93 -4.30 -23.12
C VAL A 156 19.54 -5.13 -22.01
N ARG A 157 19.49 -6.45 -22.17
CA ARG A 157 20.16 -7.37 -21.25
C ARG A 157 21.56 -7.73 -21.78
N SER A 158 22.55 -7.62 -20.89
CA SER A 158 23.92 -8.07 -21.15
C SER A 158 24.34 -9.01 -20.02
N LYS A 159 24.31 -10.31 -20.26
CA LYS A 159 24.61 -11.36 -19.26
C LYS A 159 23.74 -11.19 -18.00
N ARG A 160 24.33 -10.78 -16.88
CA ARG A 160 23.70 -10.61 -15.56
C ARG A 160 23.33 -9.16 -15.24
N ARG A 161 23.34 -8.28 -16.26
CA ARG A 161 23.01 -6.87 -16.10
C ARG A 161 21.90 -6.45 -17.08
N LEU A 162 21.08 -5.53 -16.66
CA LEU A 162 20.02 -4.91 -17.45
C LEU A 162 20.26 -3.40 -17.50
N GLY A 163 20.09 -2.83 -18.68
CA GLY A 163 20.24 -1.39 -18.88
C GLY A 163 19.49 -0.93 -20.13
N LEU A 164 19.92 0.20 -20.67
CA LEU A 164 19.45 0.72 -21.95
C LEU A 164 20.66 0.93 -22.86
N LYS A 165 20.43 1.26 -24.11
CA LYS A 165 21.53 1.61 -25.01
C LYS A 165 22.35 2.76 -24.43
N ASN A 166 23.65 2.53 -24.20
CA ASN A 166 24.60 3.46 -23.57
C ASN A 166 24.17 3.94 -22.17
N PHE A 167 23.51 3.07 -21.41
CA PHE A 167 23.09 3.37 -20.04
C PHE A 167 23.15 2.11 -19.19
N ASP A 168 24.08 2.10 -18.24
CA ASP A 168 24.32 1.00 -17.32
C ASP A 168 24.03 1.47 -15.87
N PRO A 169 22.90 1.08 -15.26
CA PRO A 169 22.56 1.45 -13.89
C PRO A 169 23.13 0.45 -12.91
N CYS A 170 23.49 0.90 -11.68
CA CYS A 170 23.72 -0.01 -10.58
C CYS A 170 22.41 -0.41 -9.87
N THR A 171 21.38 0.41 -10.02
CA THR A 171 20.09 0.23 -9.35
C THR A 171 18.95 0.29 -10.36
N ILE A 172 18.03 -0.64 -10.23
CA ILE A 172 16.82 -0.74 -11.04
C ILE A 172 15.62 -0.61 -10.10
N LEU A 173 14.81 0.43 -10.30
CA LEU A 173 13.57 0.63 -9.57
C LEU A 173 12.40 0.05 -10.34
N LEU A 174 11.75 -0.94 -9.78
CA LEU A 174 10.53 -1.52 -10.31
C LEU A 174 9.33 -0.71 -9.83
N ASN A 175 8.63 -0.04 -10.73
CA ASN A 175 7.27 0.45 -10.51
C ASN A 175 6.30 -0.45 -11.28
N ASN A 176 6.48 -1.75 -11.12
CA ASN A 176 5.76 -2.83 -11.78
C ASN A 176 5.46 -3.90 -10.75
N GLU A 177 4.20 -4.14 -10.49
CA GLU A 177 3.73 -5.06 -9.45
C GLU A 177 4.03 -6.54 -9.75
N LEU A 178 4.51 -6.87 -10.93
CA LEU A 178 4.80 -8.24 -11.37
C LEU A 178 3.61 -9.19 -11.19
N SER A 179 2.40 -8.68 -11.37
CA SER A 179 1.15 -9.43 -11.13
C SER A 179 0.95 -10.60 -12.10
N ALA A 180 1.54 -10.51 -13.29
CA ALA A 180 1.47 -11.56 -14.32
C ALA A 180 2.61 -12.61 -14.20
N GLY A 181 3.44 -12.53 -13.19
CA GLY A 181 4.65 -13.33 -12.99
C GLY A 181 5.91 -12.50 -13.18
N THR A 182 7.05 -13.08 -12.79
CA THR A 182 8.36 -12.45 -13.00
C THR A 182 8.78 -12.63 -14.46
N PRO A 183 9.03 -11.53 -15.19
CA PRO A 183 9.58 -11.63 -16.53
C PRO A 183 11.01 -12.17 -16.50
N GLY A 184 11.34 -13.17 -17.33
CA GLY A 184 12.68 -13.78 -17.36
C GLY A 184 13.83 -12.80 -17.65
N ILE A 185 13.52 -11.63 -18.25
CA ILE A 185 14.53 -10.58 -18.45
C ILE A 185 14.98 -9.92 -17.13
N LEU A 186 14.21 -10.04 -16.05
CA LEU A 186 14.53 -9.51 -14.71
C LEU A 186 15.17 -10.55 -13.79
N GLU A 187 15.18 -11.83 -14.16
CA GLU A 187 15.76 -12.89 -13.35
C GLU A 187 17.31 -12.87 -13.44
N ASP A 188 17.98 -13.39 -12.43
CA ASP A 188 19.45 -13.54 -12.36
C ASP A 188 20.26 -12.25 -12.61
N LEU A 189 19.75 -11.11 -12.12
CA LEU A 189 20.46 -9.81 -12.15
C LEU A 189 21.31 -9.62 -10.88
N HIS A 190 22.29 -10.48 -10.64
CA HIS A 190 23.09 -10.48 -9.41
C HIS A 190 24.13 -9.35 -9.30
N GLU A 191 24.33 -8.57 -10.35
CA GLU A 191 25.29 -7.47 -10.40
C GLU A 191 24.63 -6.10 -10.26
N GLN A 192 23.36 -6.06 -9.91
CA GLN A 192 22.54 -4.84 -9.80
C GLN A 192 21.52 -4.98 -8.69
N TYR A 193 21.14 -3.87 -8.07
CA TYR A 193 20.10 -3.85 -7.06
C TYR A 193 18.72 -3.69 -7.72
N LEU A 194 17.84 -4.68 -7.56
CA LEU A 194 16.43 -4.59 -7.92
C LEU A 194 15.62 -4.13 -6.70
N LEU A 195 14.86 -3.06 -6.87
CA LEU A 195 14.11 -2.42 -5.80
C LEU A 195 12.65 -2.17 -6.20
N PRO A 196 11.67 -2.72 -5.51
CA PRO A 196 11.76 -3.82 -4.52
C PRO A 196 12.28 -5.11 -5.15
N PRO A 197 12.73 -6.10 -4.35
CA PRO A 197 13.19 -7.38 -4.87
C PRO A 197 12.06 -8.15 -5.56
N LEU A 198 12.40 -9.12 -6.41
CA LEU A 198 11.42 -9.85 -7.25
C LEU A 198 10.37 -10.61 -6.41
N HIS A 199 10.76 -11.14 -5.25
CA HIS A 199 9.83 -11.84 -4.36
C HIS A 199 8.80 -10.93 -3.68
N ALA A 200 9.00 -9.60 -3.74
CA ALA A 200 7.98 -8.62 -3.35
C ALA A 200 6.84 -8.50 -4.36
N GLY A 201 7.01 -9.02 -5.59
CA GLY A 201 6.01 -8.96 -6.64
C GLY A 201 4.73 -9.72 -6.30
N TRP A 202 3.59 -9.20 -6.74
CA TRP A 202 2.27 -9.76 -6.40
C TRP A 202 2.01 -11.18 -6.91
N SER A 203 2.80 -11.68 -7.86
CA SER A 203 2.73 -13.09 -8.28
C SER A 203 3.28 -14.06 -7.22
N VAL A 204 4.13 -13.56 -6.32
CA VAL A 204 4.82 -14.36 -5.28
C VAL A 204 4.35 -13.96 -3.88
N ARG A 205 4.32 -12.65 -3.61
CA ARG A 205 3.95 -12.07 -2.32
C ARG A 205 2.55 -12.51 -1.87
N ARG A 206 2.40 -12.86 -0.59
CA ARG A 206 1.13 -13.24 0.04
C ARG A 206 0.72 -12.18 1.06
N LYS A 207 -0.52 -11.67 0.94
CA LYS A 207 -1.08 -10.71 1.90
C LYS A 207 -1.17 -11.28 3.32
N SER A 208 -1.33 -12.60 3.45
CA SER A 208 -1.34 -13.29 4.74
C SER A 208 -0.03 -13.12 5.51
N ASN A 209 1.11 -13.17 4.83
CA ASN A 209 2.42 -12.99 5.46
C ASN A 209 2.55 -11.59 6.03
N HIS A 210 2.16 -10.57 5.24
CA HIS A 210 2.16 -9.18 5.70
C HIS A 210 1.24 -8.96 6.90
N LEU A 211 0.01 -9.48 6.85
CA LEU A 211 -0.95 -9.35 7.94
C LEU A 211 -0.48 -10.05 9.21
N HIS A 212 0.20 -11.20 9.07
CA HIS A 212 0.81 -11.91 10.20
C HIS A 212 1.92 -11.06 10.85
N SER A 213 2.87 -10.57 10.07
CA SER A 213 3.94 -9.70 10.57
C SER A 213 3.38 -8.43 11.22
N TYR A 214 2.36 -7.82 10.61
CA TYR A 214 1.70 -6.63 11.15
C TYR A 214 0.98 -6.92 12.47
N GLU A 215 0.30 -8.06 12.59
CA GLU A 215 -0.37 -8.47 13.83
C GLU A 215 0.64 -8.64 14.99
N GLU A 216 1.76 -9.31 14.77
CA GLU A 216 2.79 -9.52 15.79
C GLU A 216 3.42 -8.18 16.22
N LEU A 217 3.72 -7.30 15.27
CA LEU A 217 4.23 -5.96 15.56
C LEU A 217 3.21 -5.11 16.31
N SER A 218 1.93 -5.21 15.95
CA SER A 218 0.86 -4.48 16.64
C SER A 218 0.71 -4.91 18.10
N LYS A 219 0.93 -6.18 18.42
CA LYS A 219 0.97 -6.69 19.81
C LYS A 219 2.12 -6.07 20.61
N ARG A 220 3.33 -6.06 20.01
CA ARG A 220 4.53 -5.44 20.63
C ARG A 220 4.35 -3.93 20.82
N PHE A 221 3.86 -3.25 19.81
CA PHE A 221 3.61 -1.81 19.83
C PHE A 221 2.46 -1.43 20.76
N GLY A 222 1.37 -2.22 20.78
CA GLY A 222 0.27 -2.06 21.74
C GLY A 222 0.73 -2.17 23.19
N LYS A 223 1.64 -3.10 23.48
CA LYS A 223 2.27 -3.20 24.81
C LYS A 223 3.10 -1.96 25.16
N LEU A 224 3.84 -1.40 24.19
CA LEU A 224 4.60 -0.16 24.39
C LEU A 224 3.71 1.00 24.78
N LEU A 225 2.55 1.14 24.15
CA LEU A 225 1.61 2.23 24.37
C LEU A 225 0.61 1.97 25.51
N GLY A 226 0.51 0.73 26.01
CA GLY A 226 -0.53 0.33 26.94
C GLY A 226 -1.93 0.38 26.32
N ILE A 227 -2.08 0.01 25.06
CA ILE A 227 -3.34 -0.05 24.32
C ILE A 227 -3.66 -1.46 23.85
N ASP A 228 -4.94 -1.72 23.58
CA ASP A 228 -5.35 -2.94 22.89
C ASP A 228 -4.82 -2.90 21.44
N PRO A 229 -4.03 -3.90 20.99
CA PRO A 229 -3.54 -3.99 19.61
C PRO A 229 -4.65 -3.91 18.56
N TRP A 230 -5.86 -4.36 18.89
CA TRP A 230 -7.00 -4.29 17.99
C TRP A 230 -7.32 -2.86 17.53
N LEU A 231 -7.02 -1.85 18.33
CA LEU A 231 -7.25 -0.43 17.99
C LEU A 231 -6.42 0.03 16.76
N ILE A 232 -5.36 -0.69 16.43
CA ILE A 232 -4.45 -0.37 15.32
C ILE A 232 -4.26 -1.52 14.32
N ASN A 233 -4.94 -2.65 14.52
CA ASN A 233 -4.78 -3.86 13.71
C ASN A 233 -6.12 -4.46 13.31
N PRO A 234 -6.40 -4.74 12.02
CA PRO A 234 -7.59 -5.45 11.62
C PRO A 234 -7.47 -6.95 11.92
N ILE A 235 -8.53 -7.54 12.47
CA ILE A 235 -8.61 -9.00 12.61
C ILE A 235 -8.69 -9.63 11.22
N TYR A 236 -8.01 -10.74 11.01
CA TYR A 236 -8.05 -11.47 9.75
C TYR A 236 -8.05 -12.98 9.93
N ALA A 237 -8.41 -13.69 8.87
CA ALA A 237 -8.22 -15.12 8.72
C ALA A 237 -7.77 -15.43 7.28
N ARG A 238 -7.04 -16.53 7.13
CA ARG A 238 -6.56 -17.05 5.87
C ARG A 238 -7.41 -18.26 5.48
N ALA A 239 -8.06 -18.21 4.34
CA ALA A 239 -8.85 -19.32 3.78
C ALA A 239 -8.08 -19.93 2.61
N GLU A 240 -7.58 -21.15 2.82
CA GLU A 240 -6.83 -21.92 1.83
C GLU A 240 -7.74 -22.92 1.11
N GLY A 241 -7.35 -23.31 -0.08
CA GLY A 241 -8.07 -24.33 -0.87
C GLY A 241 -9.41 -23.85 -1.42
N VAL A 242 -9.63 -22.55 -1.49
CA VAL A 242 -10.85 -21.95 -2.03
C VAL A 242 -10.70 -21.71 -3.52
N ASP A 243 -11.56 -22.37 -4.30
CA ASP A 243 -11.68 -22.12 -5.73
C ASP A 243 -13.00 -21.42 -6.01
N VAL A 244 -12.93 -20.10 -6.18
CA VAL A 244 -14.10 -19.28 -6.46
C VAL A 244 -14.73 -19.64 -7.80
N ALA A 245 -13.93 -19.99 -8.82
CA ALA A 245 -14.42 -20.29 -10.17
C ALA A 245 -15.22 -21.60 -10.20
N GLU A 246 -14.77 -22.63 -9.50
CA GLU A 246 -15.45 -23.93 -9.42
C GLU A 246 -16.41 -24.04 -8.23
N GLY A 247 -16.39 -23.07 -7.29
CA GLY A 247 -17.24 -23.09 -6.10
C GLY A 247 -16.77 -24.08 -5.04
N ARG A 248 -15.48 -24.47 -5.04
CA ARG A 248 -14.90 -25.37 -4.02
C ARG A 248 -14.42 -24.58 -2.80
N GLY A 249 -14.53 -25.16 -1.62
CA GLY A 249 -14.04 -24.57 -0.36
C GLY A 249 -14.88 -23.37 0.12
N ILE A 250 -16.10 -23.17 -0.39
CA ILE A 250 -16.97 -22.08 0.05
C ILE A 250 -17.43 -22.26 1.49
N ASP A 251 -17.58 -23.49 1.97
CA ASP A 251 -17.84 -23.85 3.36
C ASP A 251 -16.70 -23.42 4.29
N VAL A 252 -15.46 -23.65 3.88
CA VAL A 252 -14.27 -23.20 4.59
C VAL A 252 -14.22 -21.67 4.67
N LEU A 253 -14.46 -21.00 3.55
CA LEU A 253 -14.54 -19.54 3.50
C LEU A 253 -15.63 -19.01 4.43
N THR A 254 -16.84 -19.61 4.38
CA THR A 254 -17.98 -19.23 5.23
C THR A 254 -17.65 -19.38 6.70
N SER A 255 -16.97 -20.46 7.10
CA SER A 255 -16.52 -20.67 8.47
C SER A 255 -15.53 -19.58 8.94
N HIS A 256 -14.57 -19.20 8.08
CA HIS A 256 -13.63 -18.11 8.40
C HIS A 256 -14.32 -16.74 8.50
N VAL A 257 -15.30 -16.47 7.61
CA VAL A 257 -16.13 -15.25 7.69
C VAL A 257 -16.87 -15.17 9.02
N ASP A 258 -17.54 -16.24 9.43
CA ASP A 258 -18.25 -16.26 10.71
C ASP A 258 -17.30 -16.11 11.92
N ALA A 259 -16.16 -16.77 11.88
CA ALA A 259 -15.15 -16.68 12.93
C ALA A 259 -14.61 -15.25 13.10
N VAL A 260 -14.30 -14.56 12.00
CA VAL A 260 -13.83 -13.15 12.04
C VAL A 260 -14.96 -12.24 12.51
N LEU A 261 -16.17 -12.36 11.95
CA LEU A 261 -17.32 -11.57 12.38
C LEU A 261 -17.61 -11.74 13.87
N THR A 262 -17.51 -12.97 14.40
CA THR A 262 -17.74 -13.26 15.82
C THR A 262 -16.69 -12.57 16.70
N LYS A 263 -15.41 -12.57 16.31
CA LYS A 263 -14.35 -11.85 17.03
C LYS A 263 -14.60 -10.34 17.00
N VAL A 264 -15.00 -9.78 15.84
CA VAL A 264 -15.30 -8.34 15.70
C VAL A 264 -16.52 -7.95 16.54
N ARG A 265 -17.61 -8.75 16.51
CA ARG A 265 -18.80 -8.52 17.35
C ARG A 265 -18.44 -8.46 18.85
N ARG A 266 -17.51 -9.36 19.29
CA ARG A 266 -17.03 -9.34 20.68
C ARG A 266 -16.31 -8.05 21.01
N LYS A 267 -15.42 -7.57 20.10
CA LYS A 267 -14.72 -6.30 20.26
C LYS A 267 -15.66 -5.11 20.25
N TYR A 268 -16.65 -5.09 19.37
CA TYR A 268 -17.65 -4.02 19.33
C TYR A 268 -18.46 -3.97 20.64
N LYS A 269 -18.83 -5.14 21.20
CA LYS A 269 -19.49 -5.20 22.50
C LYS A 269 -18.58 -4.72 23.64
N GLU A 270 -17.29 -5.11 23.63
CA GLU A 270 -16.29 -4.70 24.63
C GLU A 270 -16.11 -3.18 24.66
N TYR A 271 -16.11 -2.53 23.50
CA TYR A 271 -15.91 -1.09 23.34
C TYR A 271 -17.20 -0.27 23.25
N GLY A 272 -18.38 -0.89 23.40
CA GLY A 272 -19.68 -0.20 23.31
C GLY A 272 -19.98 0.39 21.94
N ILE A 273 -19.46 -0.24 20.87
CA ILE A 273 -19.63 0.21 19.47
C ILE A 273 -20.96 -0.30 18.96
N ASN A 274 -21.82 0.60 18.45
CA ASN A 274 -23.14 0.27 17.92
C ASN A 274 -23.17 0.02 16.40
N GLU A 275 -22.02 0.08 15.75
CA GLU A 275 -21.89 -0.17 14.32
C GLU A 275 -22.11 -1.65 13.98
N LYS A 276 -22.56 -1.92 12.75
CA LYS A 276 -22.69 -3.29 12.25
C LYS A 276 -21.35 -3.78 11.72
N PRO A 277 -20.79 -4.86 12.28
CA PRO A 277 -19.54 -5.41 11.79
C PRO A 277 -19.71 -6.01 10.39
N PHE A 278 -18.64 -5.94 9.61
CA PHE A 278 -18.53 -6.58 8.31
C PHE A 278 -17.11 -7.09 8.10
N VAL A 279 -16.93 -7.94 7.13
CA VAL A 279 -15.63 -8.39 6.66
C VAL A 279 -15.46 -8.10 5.17
N VAL A 280 -14.20 -8.02 4.77
CA VAL A 280 -13.78 -7.88 3.38
C VAL A 280 -13.06 -9.16 2.97
N VAL A 281 -13.59 -9.84 1.95
CA VAL A 281 -12.94 -11.00 1.33
C VAL A 281 -12.17 -10.51 0.11
N LYS A 282 -10.89 -10.83 0.04
CA LYS A 282 -9.98 -10.43 -1.05
C LYS A 282 -8.98 -11.54 -1.38
N GLY A 283 -8.44 -11.54 -2.59
CA GLY A 283 -7.39 -12.47 -2.96
C GLY A 283 -6.13 -12.29 -2.11
N GLY A 284 -5.49 -13.38 -1.73
CA GLY A 284 -4.21 -13.38 -1.00
C GLY A 284 -3.05 -12.83 -1.82
N HIS A 285 -3.18 -12.84 -3.14
CA HIS A 285 -2.26 -12.24 -4.10
C HIS A 285 -3.04 -11.57 -5.24
N SER A 286 -2.42 -10.71 -6.02
CA SER A 286 -3.01 -10.15 -7.24
C SER A 286 -2.81 -11.12 -8.39
N GLY A 287 -3.89 -11.46 -9.09
CA GLY A 287 -3.82 -12.31 -10.27
C GLY A 287 -5.17 -12.50 -10.92
N SER A 288 -5.18 -12.97 -12.16
CA SER A 288 -6.40 -13.39 -12.86
C SER A 288 -7.04 -14.56 -12.08
N GLY A 289 -8.27 -14.39 -11.62
CA GLY A 289 -9.00 -15.35 -10.78
C GLY A 289 -9.25 -14.91 -9.34
N SER A 290 -8.64 -13.80 -8.88
CA SER A 290 -9.02 -13.18 -7.61
C SER A 290 -10.46 -12.63 -7.71
N PRO A 291 -11.33 -12.89 -6.71
CA PRO A 291 -12.73 -12.46 -6.72
C PRO A 291 -12.90 -10.92 -6.62
N GLY A 292 -11.82 -10.16 -6.66
CA GLY A 292 -11.85 -8.75 -6.34
C GLY A 292 -12.02 -8.52 -4.83
N VAL A 293 -12.64 -7.40 -4.46
CA VAL A 293 -12.93 -7.05 -3.07
C VAL A 293 -14.42 -7.24 -2.82
N ILE A 294 -14.78 -8.17 -1.94
CA ILE A 294 -16.18 -8.49 -1.62
C ILE A 294 -16.44 -8.15 -0.15
N THR A 295 -17.44 -7.29 0.09
CA THR A 295 -17.90 -6.97 1.45
C THR A 295 -18.98 -7.96 1.88
N VAL A 296 -18.80 -8.60 3.05
CA VAL A 296 -19.72 -9.58 3.63
C VAL A 296 -20.16 -9.15 5.02
N ARG A 297 -21.46 -9.09 5.28
CA ARG A 297 -22.04 -8.71 6.58
C ARG A 297 -22.62 -9.90 7.36
N ASP A 298 -23.02 -10.94 6.66
CA ASP A 298 -23.50 -12.21 7.24
C ASP A 298 -22.83 -13.37 6.51
N ALA A 299 -22.36 -14.37 7.26
CA ALA A 299 -21.74 -15.56 6.70
C ALA A 299 -22.67 -16.32 5.73
N LYS A 300 -23.97 -16.22 5.92
CA LYS A 300 -24.99 -16.83 5.04
C LYS A 300 -24.97 -16.24 3.61
N ASP A 301 -24.47 -15.02 3.45
CA ASP A 301 -24.46 -14.34 2.15
C ASP A 301 -23.23 -14.71 1.30
N VAL A 302 -22.24 -15.43 1.86
CA VAL A 302 -20.97 -15.74 1.20
C VAL A 302 -21.18 -16.42 -0.15
N GLU A 303 -21.97 -17.48 -0.19
CA GLU A 303 -22.22 -18.24 -1.42
C GLU A 303 -22.84 -17.37 -2.52
N THR A 304 -23.86 -16.57 -2.15
CA THR A 304 -24.56 -15.68 -3.07
C THR A 304 -23.63 -14.58 -3.61
N LEU A 305 -22.80 -13.97 -2.74
CA LEU A 305 -21.88 -12.89 -3.12
C LEU A 305 -20.74 -13.40 -4.01
N ILE A 306 -20.20 -14.57 -3.68
CA ILE A 306 -19.19 -15.25 -4.51
C ILE A 306 -19.79 -15.63 -5.88
N GLY A 307 -21.02 -16.15 -5.92
CA GLY A 307 -21.71 -16.46 -7.16
C GLY A 307 -21.88 -15.23 -8.08
N LYS A 308 -22.24 -14.07 -7.52
CA LYS A 308 -22.31 -12.79 -8.26
C LYS A 308 -20.94 -12.33 -8.77
N SER A 309 -19.88 -12.49 -8.00
CA SER A 309 -18.52 -12.14 -8.40
C SER A 309 -18.04 -12.99 -9.59
N ARG A 310 -18.38 -14.29 -9.62
CA ARG A 310 -18.08 -15.20 -10.74
C ARG A 310 -18.66 -14.71 -12.07
N THR A 311 -19.91 -14.25 -12.06
CA THR A 311 -20.58 -13.76 -13.28
C THR A 311 -19.98 -12.46 -13.81
N SER A 312 -19.48 -11.59 -12.94
CA SER A 312 -18.82 -10.34 -13.35
C SER A 312 -17.40 -10.56 -13.90
N THR A 313 -16.67 -11.53 -13.37
CA THR A 313 -15.28 -11.84 -13.80
C THR A 313 -15.26 -12.60 -15.14
N SER A 314 -16.25 -13.43 -15.41
CA SER A 314 -16.33 -14.17 -16.69
C SER A 314 -16.53 -13.27 -17.90
N SER A 315 -17.05 -12.06 -17.74
CA SER A 315 -17.17 -11.06 -18.80
C SER A 315 -15.86 -10.31 -19.09
N ALA A 316 -14.96 -10.21 -18.10
CA ALA A 316 -13.67 -9.54 -18.22
C ALA A 316 -12.53 -10.48 -18.72
N ALA A 317 -12.69 -11.80 -18.53
CA ALA A 317 -11.67 -12.81 -18.83
C ALA A 317 -11.53 -13.15 -20.35
N LYS A 318 -12.23 -12.44 -21.25
CA LYS A 318 -12.11 -12.65 -22.70
C LYS A 318 -10.90 -12.00 -23.37
N THR A 319 -10.04 -11.35 -22.63
CA THR A 319 -8.80 -10.75 -23.16
C THR A 319 -7.56 -11.35 -22.49
N GLY A 320 -7.08 -12.45 -23.05
CA GLY A 320 -5.71 -12.88 -23.18
C GLY A 320 -4.84 -13.02 -21.95
N ALA A 321 -4.52 -14.22 -21.63
CA ALA A 321 -3.25 -14.87 -21.31
C ALA A 321 -3.54 -16.10 -20.45
N GLY A 322 -3.25 -17.27 -21.00
CA GLY A 322 -3.49 -18.55 -20.35
C GLY A 322 -2.67 -18.69 -19.08
N ARG A 323 -3.31 -18.56 -17.94
CA ARG A 323 -2.85 -19.14 -16.68
C ARG A 323 -3.71 -20.35 -16.37
N ASP A 324 -3.06 -21.40 -15.90
CA ASP A 324 -3.73 -22.60 -15.43
C ASP A 324 -4.61 -22.21 -14.23
N LEU A 325 -5.91 -22.09 -14.45
CA LEU A 325 -6.92 -21.67 -13.46
C LEU A 325 -7.16 -22.73 -12.37
N ARG A 326 -6.28 -23.71 -12.23
CA ARG A 326 -6.49 -24.93 -11.44
C ARG A 326 -5.83 -24.94 -10.06
N GLU A 327 -5.06 -23.92 -9.69
CA GLU A 327 -4.51 -23.88 -8.33
C GLU A 327 -5.52 -23.25 -7.37
N PRO A 328 -5.78 -23.94 -6.22
CA PRO A 328 -6.62 -23.38 -5.16
C PRO A 328 -6.02 -22.05 -4.70
N THR A 329 -6.80 -20.99 -4.73
CA THR A 329 -6.36 -19.65 -4.35
C THR A 329 -6.47 -19.47 -2.84
N GLU A 330 -5.48 -18.79 -2.27
CA GLU A 330 -5.60 -18.25 -0.93
C GLU A 330 -6.52 -17.02 -0.95
N LEU A 331 -7.51 -17.00 -0.08
CA LEU A 331 -8.34 -15.83 0.18
C LEU A 331 -8.06 -15.28 1.59
N ILE A 332 -8.12 -13.98 1.71
CA ILE A 332 -8.05 -13.28 3.00
C ILE A 332 -9.45 -12.82 3.38
N VAL A 333 -9.87 -13.20 4.59
CA VAL A 333 -11.04 -12.65 5.26
C VAL A 333 -10.54 -11.65 6.28
N GLN A 334 -10.71 -10.36 6.00
CA GLN A 334 -10.22 -9.28 6.86
C GLN A 334 -11.38 -8.52 7.47
N GLU A 335 -11.26 -8.13 8.75
CA GLU A 335 -12.17 -7.21 9.40
C GLU A 335 -12.38 -5.97 8.54
N GLY A 336 -13.63 -5.65 8.26
CA GLY A 336 -14.01 -4.42 7.60
C GLY A 336 -13.86 -3.24 8.57
N VAL A 337 -13.03 -2.29 8.21
CA VAL A 337 -12.85 -1.05 8.96
C VAL A 337 -13.61 0.05 8.24
N LEU A 338 -14.54 0.70 8.94
CA LEU A 338 -15.24 1.87 8.43
C LEU A 338 -14.27 3.02 8.21
N THR A 339 -14.62 3.97 7.36
CA THR A 339 -13.95 5.26 7.32
C THR A 339 -14.92 6.38 7.66
N ASN A 340 -14.68 7.05 8.78
CA ASN A 340 -15.46 8.21 9.23
C ASN A 340 -14.87 9.53 8.74
N GLU A 341 -13.80 9.46 7.96
CA GLU A 341 -13.18 10.63 7.37
C GLU A 341 -14.05 11.20 6.24
N ARG A 342 -14.18 12.52 6.22
CA ARG A 342 -14.94 13.25 5.21
C ARG A 342 -14.13 14.42 4.69
N VAL A 343 -14.02 14.52 3.37
CA VAL A 343 -13.40 15.65 2.69
C VAL A 343 -14.39 16.15 1.64
N HIS A 344 -14.74 17.43 1.69
CA HIS A 344 -15.74 18.04 0.80
C HIS A 344 -17.06 17.24 0.72
N ASN A 345 -17.54 16.74 1.87
CA ASN A 345 -18.72 15.88 2.01
C ASN A 345 -18.58 14.47 1.41
N GLY A 346 -17.47 14.14 0.74
CA GLY A 346 -17.18 12.78 0.27
C GLY A 346 -16.57 11.91 1.37
N VAL A 347 -16.79 10.63 1.27
CA VAL A 347 -16.11 9.63 2.11
C VAL A 347 -14.64 9.59 1.72
N ALA A 348 -13.74 9.59 2.71
CA ALA A 348 -12.31 9.68 2.48
C ALA A 348 -11.53 8.61 3.23
N GLU A 349 -10.44 8.13 2.64
CA GLU A 349 -9.45 7.31 3.34
C GLU A 349 -8.04 7.88 3.11
N PRO A 350 -7.23 8.05 4.16
CA PRO A 350 -5.87 8.51 4.02
C PRO A 350 -4.99 7.43 3.41
N VAL A 351 -4.13 7.84 2.49
CA VAL A 351 -3.07 7.04 1.88
C VAL A 351 -1.74 7.69 2.22
N VAL A 352 -0.87 6.96 2.90
CA VAL A 352 0.44 7.45 3.35
C VAL A 352 1.52 6.86 2.48
N TYR A 353 2.39 7.72 1.95
CA TYR A 353 3.55 7.33 1.15
C TYR A 353 4.81 7.32 1.99
N MET A 354 5.58 6.26 1.82
CA MET A 354 6.87 6.09 2.47
C MET A 354 7.96 5.80 1.44
N MET A 355 9.16 6.28 1.73
CA MET A 355 10.39 5.93 1.04
C MET A 355 11.47 5.64 2.08
N ASP A 356 12.07 4.45 2.02
CA ASP A 356 12.87 3.90 3.12
C ASP A 356 12.06 3.98 4.43
N ARG A 357 12.62 4.44 5.52
CA ARG A 357 11.95 4.62 6.83
C ARG A 357 11.15 5.91 6.99
N TYR A 358 11.09 6.75 5.95
CA TYR A 358 10.52 8.08 6.06
C TYR A 358 9.11 8.17 5.46
N VAL A 359 8.22 8.82 6.20
CA VAL A 359 6.93 9.26 5.66
C VAL A 359 7.19 10.51 4.81
N VAL A 360 6.92 10.42 3.53
CA VAL A 360 7.24 11.50 2.57
C VAL A 360 6.03 12.30 2.13
N GLY A 361 4.84 11.87 2.48
CA GLY A 361 3.60 12.57 2.15
C GLY A 361 2.40 11.65 2.14
N GLY A 362 1.33 12.14 1.57
CA GLY A 362 0.09 11.38 1.41
C GLY A 362 -1.05 12.22 0.87
N PHE A 363 -2.16 11.56 0.64
CA PHE A 363 -3.40 12.19 0.21
C PHE A 363 -4.61 11.46 0.79
N TYR A 364 -5.77 12.11 0.75
CA TYR A 364 -7.06 11.46 0.92
C TYR A 364 -7.56 10.96 -0.43
N ARG A 365 -7.93 9.69 -0.50
CA ARG A 365 -8.74 9.14 -1.59
C ARG A 365 -10.18 9.40 -1.23
N VAL A 366 -10.89 10.18 -2.07
CA VAL A 366 -12.22 10.72 -1.77
C VAL A 366 -13.22 10.26 -2.80
N HIS A 367 -14.38 9.80 -2.33
CA HIS A 367 -15.54 9.48 -3.15
C HIS A 367 -16.79 10.19 -2.64
N ALA A 368 -17.48 10.92 -3.53
CA ALA A 368 -18.66 11.68 -3.17
C ALA A 368 -19.89 10.81 -2.94
N GLU A 369 -19.99 9.67 -3.64
CA GLU A 369 -21.21 8.84 -3.70
C GLU A 369 -21.07 7.46 -3.02
N ARG A 370 -19.94 7.20 -2.32
CA ARG A 370 -19.69 5.93 -1.66
C ARG A 370 -20.03 5.95 -0.18
N ALA A 371 -20.39 4.77 0.35
CA ALA A 371 -20.60 4.58 1.77
C ALA A 371 -19.27 4.30 2.50
N ALA A 372 -19.27 4.49 3.81
CA ALA A 372 -18.07 4.36 4.67
C ALA A 372 -17.50 2.94 4.74
N ASP A 373 -18.29 1.93 4.39
CA ASP A 373 -17.92 0.51 4.39
C ASP A 373 -17.61 -0.04 2.99
N GLU A 374 -17.69 0.80 1.95
CA GLU A 374 -17.39 0.40 0.58
C GLU A 374 -15.90 0.49 0.24
N ASN A 375 -15.53 -0.19 -0.85
CA ASN A 375 -14.19 -0.06 -1.43
C ASN A 375 -14.02 1.31 -2.09
N LEU A 376 -13.03 2.09 -1.65
CA LEU A 376 -12.70 3.39 -2.22
C LEU A 376 -11.57 3.33 -3.27
N LYS A 377 -11.01 2.16 -3.54
CA LYS A 377 -9.95 1.97 -4.55
C LYS A 377 -10.56 1.75 -5.94
N LEU A 378 -11.22 2.78 -6.46
CA LEU A 378 -11.95 2.76 -7.74
C LEU A 378 -11.54 3.94 -8.63
N PRO A 379 -11.75 3.84 -9.96
CA PRO A 379 -11.25 4.84 -10.92
C PRO A 379 -11.83 6.25 -10.77
N ASP A 380 -13.02 6.39 -10.18
CA ASP A 380 -13.75 7.66 -9.99
C ASP A 380 -13.34 8.42 -8.70
N ALA A 381 -12.31 7.96 -8.00
CA ALA A 381 -11.76 8.64 -6.84
C ALA A 381 -11.15 10.00 -7.19
N SER A 382 -11.39 11.00 -6.37
CA SER A 382 -10.61 12.24 -6.33
C SER A 382 -9.51 12.14 -5.25
N PHE A 383 -8.44 12.92 -5.44
CA PHE A 383 -7.29 12.89 -4.53
C PHE A 383 -7.09 14.29 -3.96
N VAL A 384 -7.10 14.38 -2.62
CA VAL A 384 -6.93 15.62 -1.88
C VAL A 384 -5.71 15.48 -0.98
N PRO A 385 -4.71 16.37 -1.08
CA PRO A 385 -3.48 16.26 -0.29
C PRO A 385 -3.74 16.21 1.21
N LEU A 386 -2.98 15.37 1.93
CA LEU A 386 -2.89 15.41 3.38
C LEU A 386 -2.20 16.71 3.81
N ALA A 387 -2.64 17.28 4.92
CA ALA A 387 -1.98 18.44 5.51
C ALA A 387 -0.62 18.00 6.10
N PHE A 388 0.47 18.47 5.51
CA PHE A 388 1.82 18.04 5.86
C PHE A 388 2.56 19.06 6.74
N SER A 389 2.25 20.35 6.65
CA SER A 389 3.04 21.41 7.26
C SER A 389 2.41 22.05 8.51
N GLU A 390 1.15 21.76 8.82
CA GLU A 390 0.48 22.36 9.96
C GLU A 390 0.42 21.35 11.12
N SER A 391 1.17 21.63 12.20
CA SER A 391 1.05 20.88 13.43
C SER A 391 -0.34 21.10 14.04
N ALA A 392 -1.08 20.04 14.27
CA ALA A 392 -2.36 20.06 14.98
C ALA A 392 -2.24 20.63 16.40
N HIS A 393 -1.03 20.73 16.92
CA HIS A 393 -0.72 21.14 18.29
C HIS A 393 -0.18 22.55 18.43
N MET A 394 0.11 23.23 17.29
CA MET A 394 0.44 24.66 17.35
C MET A 394 -0.84 25.47 17.34
N PRO A 395 -1.16 26.20 18.46
CA PRO A 395 -2.28 27.11 18.45
C PRO A 395 -2.09 28.15 17.34
N GLN A 396 -3.04 28.23 16.44
CA GLN A 396 -3.02 29.33 15.48
C GLN A 396 -3.31 30.65 16.24
N PRO A 397 -2.50 31.69 16.04
CA PRO A 397 -2.75 32.98 16.67
C PRO A 397 -4.16 33.48 16.34
N GLY A 398 -4.99 33.67 17.37
CA GLY A 398 -6.37 34.14 17.23
C GLY A 398 -7.45 33.07 17.03
N ALA A 399 -7.10 31.78 16.94
CA ALA A 399 -8.08 30.70 16.91
C ALA A 399 -8.64 30.39 18.30
N LYS A 400 -9.95 30.15 18.39
CA LYS A 400 -10.56 29.68 19.63
C LYS A 400 -10.08 28.26 19.93
N PRO A 401 -9.86 27.88 21.19
CA PRO A 401 -9.53 26.49 21.56
C PRO A 401 -10.56 25.52 20.95
N GLY A 402 -10.09 24.52 20.23
CA GLY A 402 -10.92 23.52 19.55
C GLY A 402 -11.50 23.95 18.19
N ALA A 403 -11.11 25.10 17.63
CA ALA A 403 -11.64 25.59 16.34
C ALA A 403 -11.03 24.94 15.10
N SER A 404 -9.89 24.24 15.21
CA SER A 404 -9.27 23.50 14.09
C SER A 404 -9.43 22.00 14.28
N ALA A 405 -9.80 21.32 13.19
CA ALA A 405 -9.78 19.86 13.18
C ALA A 405 -8.34 19.36 13.42
N PRO A 406 -8.16 18.30 14.24
CA PRO A 406 -6.83 17.78 14.51
C PRO A 406 -6.18 17.26 13.23
N ASN A 407 -4.93 17.62 12.99
CA ASN A 407 -4.12 17.04 11.94
C ASN A 407 -3.58 15.69 12.40
N ARG A 408 -4.21 14.60 11.98
CA ARG A 408 -3.83 13.24 12.36
C ARG A 408 -2.66 12.66 11.57
N PHE A 409 -1.94 13.50 10.86
CA PHE A 409 -0.85 13.05 9.99
C PHE A 409 0.21 12.25 10.74
N TYR A 410 0.59 12.65 11.96
CA TYR A 410 1.53 11.87 12.77
C TYR A 410 0.99 10.47 13.09
N MET A 411 -0.27 10.36 13.47
CA MET A 411 -0.90 9.08 13.79
C MET A 411 -1.02 8.18 12.56
N TYR A 412 -1.36 8.75 11.39
CA TYR A 412 -1.32 8.00 10.12
C TYR A 412 0.10 7.56 9.78
N GLY A 413 1.09 8.44 9.99
CA GLY A 413 2.50 8.14 9.81
C GLY A 413 3.00 7.01 10.72
N VAL A 414 2.51 6.92 11.96
CA VAL A 414 2.81 5.80 12.87
C VAL A 414 2.30 4.48 12.29
N VAL A 415 1.03 4.44 11.85
CA VAL A 415 0.44 3.23 11.24
C VAL A 415 1.17 2.86 9.93
N GLY A 416 1.50 3.84 9.10
CA GLY A 416 2.28 3.63 7.89
C GLY A 416 3.66 3.03 8.18
N ARG A 417 4.37 3.56 9.18
CA ARG A 417 5.67 3.03 9.60
C ARG A 417 5.58 1.63 10.18
N LEU A 418 4.54 1.31 10.96
CA LEU A 418 4.29 -0.07 11.42
C LEU A 418 4.08 -1.02 10.25
N ALA A 419 3.31 -0.61 9.24
CA ALA A 419 3.11 -1.40 8.03
C ALA A 419 4.42 -1.59 7.24
N MET A 420 5.30 -0.59 7.23
CA MET A 420 6.61 -0.67 6.58
C MET A 420 7.55 -1.63 7.33
N VAL A 421 7.56 -1.59 8.68
CA VAL A 421 8.30 -2.57 9.50
C VAL A 421 7.76 -3.98 9.27
N ALA A 422 6.43 -4.15 9.20
CA ALA A 422 5.82 -5.44 8.88
C ALA A 422 6.24 -5.97 7.50
N ALA A 423 6.37 -5.07 6.53
CA ALA A 423 6.85 -5.43 5.21
C ALA A 423 8.36 -5.81 5.21
N SER A 424 9.18 -5.22 6.09
CA SER A 424 10.57 -5.66 6.28
C SER A 424 10.63 -7.11 6.77
N TYR A 425 9.89 -7.43 7.84
CA TYR A 425 9.81 -8.79 8.37
C TYR A 425 9.29 -9.79 7.33
N GLU A 426 8.27 -9.39 6.56
CA GLU A 426 7.74 -10.19 5.48
C GLU A 426 8.80 -10.47 4.40
N MET A 427 9.53 -9.44 3.97
CA MET A 427 10.56 -9.58 2.94
C MET A 427 11.72 -10.44 3.40
N GLU A 428 12.18 -10.26 4.63
CA GLU A 428 13.24 -11.09 5.23
C GLU A 428 12.82 -12.55 5.35
N ALA A 429 11.58 -12.81 5.80
CA ALA A 429 11.05 -14.18 5.95
C ALA A 429 10.77 -14.89 4.62
N THR A 430 10.66 -14.17 3.52
CA THR A 430 10.35 -14.71 2.19
C THR A 430 11.49 -14.55 1.19
N ASP A 431 12.64 -14.10 1.64
CA ASP A 431 13.84 -13.96 0.81
C ASP A 431 14.34 -15.34 0.38
N PRO A 432 14.32 -15.67 -0.92
CA PRO A 432 14.79 -16.97 -1.40
C PRO A 432 16.31 -17.16 -1.23
N ASP A 433 17.05 -16.07 -1.04
CA ASP A 433 18.51 -16.10 -0.89
C ASP A 433 18.95 -16.09 0.59
N ALA A 434 18.01 -16.02 1.55
CA ALA A 434 18.33 -15.98 2.99
C ALA A 434 19.12 -17.21 3.47
N GLU A 435 18.82 -18.41 2.93
CA GLU A 435 19.50 -19.67 3.29
C GLU A 435 20.95 -19.77 2.76
N ILE A 436 21.35 -18.89 1.85
CA ILE A 436 22.71 -18.92 1.25
C ILE A 436 23.75 -18.26 2.18
N TYR A 437 23.28 -17.47 3.15
CA TYR A 437 24.13 -16.66 4.03
C TYR A 437 24.24 -17.19 5.48
N GLU A 438 23.59 -18.33 5.81
CA GLU A 438 23.81 -19.09 7.03
C GLU A 438 24.92 -20.17 6.82
#